data_958f64ecebf9e82d102b2591af030cdd
#
_entry.id   958f64ecebf9e82d102b2591af030cdd
#
_cell.length_a   1.000
_cell.length_b   1.000
_cell.length_c   1.000
_cell.angle_alpha   90.00
_cell.angle_beta   90.00
_cell.angle_gamma   90.00
#
_symmetry.space_group_name_H-M   'P 1'
#
loop_
_entity.id
_entity.type
_entity.pdbx_description
1 polymer ?
#
loop_
_entity_poly.entity_id
_entity_poly.type
_entity_poly.pdbx_seq_one_letter_code
_entity_poly.pdbx_strand_id
1 'polypeptide(L)'
;MERVYYRYIFRLKSPLALGSGISDNTDSDVLLDSRGVPYIPATSIAGVIRHSVDEDTARELFGTIQNGSGEMSKVLTYDAVCTGENAVSVRDSVRLNNKVADDTGKFDFEAVETGAEFRGYIELADCGADGDSVINEAFQKINAGLLRFGHKTTRGYGTVAVEGLQRIGFSDADDWLDFDMFDDECWKNAQAVELTKPSDLTGITLSLKQRGGISIRRYSTDVSDGENAAPDYEQLSLRSGVPVIPGTSWAGAFRARFCEFAGEEKADGLFGHIEENVKQARNKKSAIYFSESMLDGGYYKTVTRNSIDRFTSGTNDGALYTEKTYYGGSTELELLFTEKQSDDVKRAVLAVIADLDNGFLSVGGLTSVGRGLFSVEKLCINGQDMTESFRNYDFDKLLEVW
;
A
#
# COMPACT_ATOMS: atom_id res chain seq x y z
N MET A 1 18.09 -21.81 -29.33
CA MET A 1 18.06 -20.55 -28.57
C MET A 1 16.58 -20.14 -28.45
N GLU A 2 16.09 -20.03 -27.24
CA GLU A 2 14.74 -19.55 -26.99
C GLU A 2 14.84 -18.24 -26.22
N ARG A 3 14.18 -17.18 -26.70
CA ARG A 3 14.11 -15.88 -26.05
C ARG A 3 12.65 -15.47 -25.92
N VAL A 4 12.24 -15.08 -24.73
CA VAL A 4 10.90 -14.56 -24.47
C VAL A 4 11.02 -13.23 -23.76
N TYR A 5 10.26 -12.27 -24.21
CA TYR A 5 10.22 -10.92 -23.64
C TYR A 5 8.83 -10.61 -23.12
N TYR A 6 8.79 -9.98 -21.97
CA TYR A 6 7.59 -9.39 -21.39
C TYR A 6 7.75 -7.90 -21.31
N ARG A 7 6.70 -7.15 -21.68
CA ARG A 7 6.54 -5.73 -21.45
C ARG A 7 5.31 -5.50 -20.60
N TYR A 8 5.40 -4.65 -19.58
CA TYR A 8 4.32 -4.38 -18.66
C TYR A 8 4.32 -2.93 -18.19
N ILE A 9 3.17 -2.48 -17.68
CA ILE A 9 3.00 -1.23 -16.95
C ILE A 9 2.54 -1.57 -15.54
N PHE A 10 3.27 -1.10 -14.54
CA PHE A 10 2.83 -1.12 -13.14
C PHE A 10 2.19 0.22 -12.81
N ARG A 11 0.88 0.25 -12.58
CA ARG A 11 0.18 1.41 -12.05
C ARG A 11 0.08 1.29 -10.53
N LEU A 12 0.58 2.28 -9.80
CA LEU A 12 0.53 2.28 -8.33
C LEU A 12 -0.91 2.34 -7.82
N LYS A 13 -1.33 1.33 -7.07
CA LYS A 13 -2.58 1.30 -6.29
C LYS A 13 -2.40 1.89 -4.89
N SER A 14 -1.17 1.93 -4.41
CA SER A 14 -0.78 2.56 -3.15
C SER A 14 0.58 3.24 -3.31
N PRO A 15 0.93 4.19 -2.44
CA PRO A 15 2.21 4.87 -2.55
C PRO A 15 3.38 3.89 -2.55
N LEU A 16 4.43 4.22 -3.29
CA LEU A 16 5.64 3.42 -3.39
C LEU A 16 6.79 4.12 -2.68
N ALA A 17 7.34 3.47 -1.66
CA ALA A 17 8.51 3.93 -0.92
C ALA A 17 9.70 3.03 -1.28
N LEU A 18 10.53 3.50 -2.19
CA LEU A 18 11.80 2.90 -2.60
C LEU A 18 12.93 3.86 -2.22
N GLY A 19 13.61 3.58 -1.11
CA GLY A 19 14.67 4.45 -0.61
C GLY A 19 15.94 4.38 -1.45
N SER A 20 16.53 5.54 -1.70
CA SER A 20 17.83 5.71 -2.38
C SER A 20 19.01 5.33 -1.47
N GLY A 21 18.80 5.18 -0.17
CA GLY A 21 19.86 5.11 0.84
C GLY A 21 20.45 6.49 1.21
N ILE A 22 19.85 7.56 0.68
CA ILE A 22 20.19 8.96 0.96
C ILE A 22 19.07 9.56 1.81
N SER A 23 19.42 10.51 2.68
CA SER A 23 18.51 11.23 3.56
C SER A 23 18.87 12.73 3.57
N ASP A 24 18.83 13.34 2.37
CA ASP A 24 19.18 14.76 2.21
C ASP A 24 17.96 15.67 2.50
N ASN A 25 16.75 15.23 2.11
CA ASN A 25 15.53 16.00 2.29
C ASN A 25 14.66 15.45 3.43
N THR A 26 14.61 14.13 3.57
CA THR A 26 13.83 13.41 4.57
C THR A 26 14.67 12.29 5.20
N ASP A 27 14.14 11.58 6.18
CA ASP A 27 14.81 10.41 6.76
C ASP A 27 15.01 9.26 5.73
N SER A 28 14.28 9.29 4.60
CA SER A 28 14.44 8.33 3.49
C SER A 28 13.91 8.93 2.19
N ASP A 29 14.79 9.37 1.32
CA ASP A 29 14.46 9.94 0.01
C ASP A 29 14.18 8.85 -1.02
N VAL A 30 13.28 9.13 -1.98
CA VAL A 30 12.93 8.23 -3.09
C VAL A 30 14.10 8.07 -4.06
N LEU A 31 14.24 6.86 -4.60
CA LEU A 31 15.21 6.55 -5.64
C LEU A 31 14.81 7.17 -6.97
N LEU A 32 15.69 8.03 -7.50
CA LEU A 32 15.50 8.74 -8.76
C LEU A 32 16.64 8.40 -9.74
N ASP A 33 16.34 8.42 -11.03
CA ASP A 33 17.37 8.35 -12.08
C ASP A 33 18.13 9.68 -12.22
N SER A 34 19.10 9.74 -13.11
CA SER A 34 19.91 10.94 -13.37
C SER A 34 19.11 12.15 -13.89
N ARG A 35 17.86 11.94 -14.29
CA ARG A 35 16.93 12.98 -14.77
C ARG A 35 15.93 13.40 -13.69
N GLY A 36 16.04 12.83 -12.48
CA GLY A 36 15.11 13.07 -11.39
C GLY A 36 13.77 12.32 -11.54
N VAL A 37 13.74 11.25 -12.33
CA VAL A 37 12.53 10.43 -12.55
C VAL A 37 12.58 9.19 -11.64
N PRO A 38 11.51 8.89 -10.88
CA PRO A 38 11.43 7.69 -10.07
C PRO A 38 11.50 6.42 -10.93
N TYR A 39 12.14 5.39 -10.42
CA TYR A 39 12.15 4.08 -11.06
C TYR A 39 12.15 2.94 -10.04
N ILE A 40 11.68 1.76 -10.47
CA ILE A 40 11.77 0.53 -9.68
C ILE A 40 12.98 -0.24 -10.21
N PRO A 41 14.04 -0.43 -9.38
CA PRO A 41 15.26 -1.10 -9.84
C PRO A 41 14.98 -2.53 -10.30
N ALA A 42 15.67 -2.96 -11.33
CA ALA A 42 15.68 -4.34 -11.83
C ALA A 42 15.91 -5.35 -10.70
N THR A 43 16.83 -5.05 -9.79
CA THR A 43 17.12 -5.88 -8.61
C THR A 43 15.93 -6.04 -7.67
N SER A 44 15.10 -5.01 -7.51
CA SER A 44 13.88 -5.08 -6.71
C SER A 44 12.82 -5.95 -7.39
N ILE A 45 12.69 -5.85 -8.72
CA ILE A 45 11.77 -6.68 -9.51
C ILE A 45 12.21 -8.14 -9.45
N ALA A 46 13.48 -8.42 -9.76
CA ALA A 46 14.05 -9.77 -9.65
C ALA A 46 13.89 -10.36 -8.25
N GLY A 47 14.17 -9.58 -7.21
CA GLY A 47 14.06 -10.00 -5.82
C GLY A 47 12.62 -10.37 -5.42
N VAL A 48 11.64 -9.58 -5.82
CA VAL A 48 10.22 -9.87 -5.57
C VAL A 48 9.75 -11.14 -6.25
N ILE A 49 10.13 -11.34 -7.53
CA ILE A 49 9.76 -12.54 -8.30
C ILE A 49 10.50 -13.77 -7.74
N ARG A 50 11.80 -13.69 -7.53
CA ARG A 50 12.62 -14.76 -6.95
C ARG A 50 12.06 -15.22 -5.59
N HIS A 51 11.63 -14.31 -4.75
CA HIS A 51 11.08 -14.63 -3.41
C HIS A 51 9.68 -15.26 -3.45
N SER A 52 9.03 -15.26 -4.61
CA SER A 52 7.68 -15.82 -4.79
C SER A 52 7.67 -17.30 -5.17
N VAL A 53 8.82 -17.89 -5.45
CA VAL A 53 9.02 -19.29 -5.85
C VAL A 53 9.83 -20.04 -4.79
N ASP A 54 9.84 -21.37 -4.88
CA ASP A 54 10.68 -22.22 -4.04
C ASP A 54 12.18 -22.05 -4.37
N GLU A 55 13.04 -22.49 -3.47
CA GLU A 55 14.48 -22.25 -3.55
C GLU A 55 15.13 -22.97 -4.76
N ASP A 56 14.63 -24.13 -5.18
CA ASP A 56 15.20 -24.87 -6.30
C ASP A 56 14.86 -24.17 -7.62
N THR A 57 13.62 -23.78 -7.82
CA THR A 57 13.17 -22.93 -8.95
C THR A 57 13.89 -21.57 -8.96
N ALA A 58 14.07 -20.96 -7.79
CA ALA A 58 14.80 -19.71 -7.66
C ALA A 58 16.26 -19.83 -8.11
N ARG A 59 16.94 -20.94 -7.78
CA ARG A 59 18.32 -21.19 -8.22
C ARG A 59 18.39 -21.44 -9.73
N GLU A 60 17.51 -22.25 -10.25
CA GLU A 60 17.49 -22.58 -11.66
C GLU A 60 17.27 -21.35 -12.56
N LEU A 61 16.31 -20.50 -12.22
CA LEU A 61 15.90 -19.37 -13.05
C LEU A 61 16.73 -18.10 -12.80
N PHE A 62 17.07 -17.81 -11.55
CA PHE A 62 17.77 -16.58 -11.17
C PHE A 62 19.26 -16.77 -10.89
N GLY A 63 19.75 -18.00 -11.07
CA GLY A 63 21.15 -18.33 -10.83
C GLY A 63 21.54 -18.39 -9.36
N THR A 64 22.78 -18.79 -9.12
CA THR A 64 23.35 -18.90 -7.77
C THR A 64 24.85 -18.68 -7.80
N ILE A 65 25.42 -18.25 -6.68
CA ILE A 65 26.87 -18.20 -6.46
C ILE A 65 27.17 -19.07 -5.25
N GLN A 66 27.89 -20.17 -5.46
CA GLN A 66 28.37 -21.06 -4.39
C GLN A 66 29.86 -21.32 -4.56
N ASN A 67 30.63 -21.12 -3.50
CA ASN A 67 32.08 -21.48 -3.43
C ASN A 67 32.94 -20.93 -4.59
N GLY A 68 32.61 -19.74 -5.15
CA GLY A 68 33.37 -19.14 -6.25
C GLY A 68 33.02 -19.64 -7.65
N SER A 69 32.04 -20.55 -7.76
CA SER A 69 31.39 -20.96 -9.00
C SER A 69 29.98 -20.43 -9.02
N GLY A 70 29.53 -19.85 -10.12
CA GLY A 70 28.21 -19.26 -10.28
C GLY A 70 27.50 -19.72 -11.54
N GLU A 71 26.20 -19.87 -11.47
CA GLU A 71 25.31 -20.01 -12.62
C GLU A 71 24.65 -18.68 -12.91
N MET A 72 24.64 -18.28 -14.19
CA MET A 72 24.00 -17.03 -14.61
C MET A 72 22.49 -17.14 -14.52
N SER A 73 21.84 -16.02 -14.21
CA SER A 73 20.40 -15.91 -14.30
C SER A 73 19.92 -16.10 -15.73
N LYS A 74 18.88 -16.91 -15.90
CA LYS A 74 18.13 -17.05 -17.15
C LYS A 74 17.01 -16.01 -17.25
N VAL A 75 16.61 -15.40 -16.13
CA VAL A 75 15.64 -14.29 -16.05
C VAL A 75 16.41 -13.00 -15.91
N LEU A 76 16.27 -12.12 -16.88
CA LEU A 76 16.84 -10.78 -16.85
C LEU A 76 15.70 -9.78 -16.65
N THR A 77 15.83 -8.95 -15.62
CA THR A 77 14.88 -7.87 -15.34
C THR A 77 15.52 -6.53 -15.63
N TYR A 78 14.74 -5.59 -16.06
CA TYR A 78 15.17 -4.23 -16.37
C TYR A 78 14.51 -3.24 -15.42
N ASP A 79 15.13 -2.07 -15.22
CA ASP A 79 14.55 -1.00 -14.42
C ASP A 79 13.18 -0.59 -15.00
N ALA A 80 12.17 -0.56 -14.14
CA ALA A 80 10.87 -0.03 -14.55
C ALA A 80 10.83 1.47 -14.27
N VAL A 81 10.78 2.27 -15.35
CA VAL A 81 10.89 3.73 -15.30
C VAL A 81 9.51 4.36 -15.29
N CYS A 82 9.32 5.38 -14.47
CA CYS A 82 8.07 6.14 -14.44
C CYS A 82 7.81 6.84 -15.80
N THR A 83 6.59 6.64 -16.36
CA THR A 83 6.18 7.08 -17.70
C THR A 83 5.08 8.08 -17.59
N GLY A 84 4.92 8.94 -16.87
CA GLY A 84 3.82 9.92 -16.77
C GLY A 84 4.14 11.03 -15.79
N GLU A 85 3.11 11.70 -15.35
CA GLU A 85 3.26 12.61 -14.23
C GLU A 85 3.65 11.80 -12.98
N ASN A 86 4.83 12.10 -12.45
CA ASN A 86 5.26 11.53 -11.19
C ASN A 86 5.09 12.59 -10.11
N ALA A 87 4.38 12.26 -9.06
CA ALA A 87 4.30 13.07 -7.87
C ALA A 87 5.03 12.35 -6.75
N VAL A 88 6.09 12.96 -6.23
CA VAL A 88 6.74 12.54 -5.00
C VAL A 88 6.21 13.42 -3.88
N SER A 89 5.76 12.82 -2.80
CA SER A 89 5.27 13.52 -1.61
C SER A 89 5.97 13.05 -0.36
N VAL A 90 6.14 13.97 0.58
CA VAL A 90 6.64 13.66 1.92
C VAL A 90 5.51 13.13 2.78
N ARG A 91 5.75 12.04 3.47
CA ARG A 91 4.81 11.36 4.36
C ARG A 91 5.35 11.40 5.79
N ASP A 92 4.71 12.18 6.64
CA ASP A 92 4.96 12.15 8.07
C ASP A 92 4.46 10.85 8.68
N SER A 93 5.25 10.26 9.54
CA SER A 93 4.89 9.06 10.29
C SER A 93 5.25 9.24 11.76
N VAL A 94 4.41 8.72 12.62
CA VAL A 94 4.60 8.75 14.07
C VAL A 94 4.45 7.35 14.62
N ARG A 95 5.42 6.92 15.42
CA ARG A 95 5.28 5.72 16.23
C ARG A 95 4.37 6.05 17.41
N LEU A 96 3.30 5.29 17.56
CA LEU A 96 2.37 5.45 18.68
C LEU A 96 2.57 4.32 19.68
N ASN A 97 2.71 4.67 20.96
CA ASN A 97 2.62 3.74 22.08
C ASN A 97 1.35 4.07 22.85
N ASN A 98 0.40 3.13 22.95
CA ASN A 98 -0.90 3.35 23.59
C ASN A 98 -1.64 4.62 23.13
N LYS A 99 -1.64 4.88 21.82
CA LYS A 99 -2.24 6.07 21.19
C LYS A 99 -1.54 7.41 21.51
N VAL A 100 -0.41 7.37 22.20
CA VAL A 100 0.44 8.53 22.49
C VAL A 100 1.66 8.48 21.58
N ALA A 101 2.06 9.62 21.02
CA ALA A 101 3.28 9.71 20.23
C ALA A 101 4.51 9.43 21.08
N ASP A 102 5.41 8.59 20.59
CA ASP A 102 6.73 8.39 21.18
C ASP A 102 7.58 9.63 20.90
N ASP A 103 8.30 10.14 21.90
CA ASP A 103 9.10 11.37 21.79
C ASP A 103 10.20 11.27 20.69
N THR A 104 10.67 10.06 20.38
CA THR A 104 11.64 9.79 19.31
C THR A 104 11.05 9.12 18.08
N GLY A 105 9.73 8.97 18.03
CA GLY A 105 9.01 8.16 17.05
C GLY A 105 8.52 8.91 15.82
N LYS A 106 8.82 10.21 15.67
CA LYS A 106 8.46 10.96 14.47
C LYS A 106 9.56 10.79 13.42
N PHE A 107 9.16 10.40 12.22
CA PHE A 107 10.03 10.32 11.05
C PHE A 107 9.25 10.67 9.80
N ASP A 108 9.94 11.16 8.81
CA ASP A 108 9.37 11.45 7.50
C ASP A 108 10.07 10.64 6.41
N PHE A 109 9.44 10.52 5.27
CA PHE A 109 10.02 9.86 4.11
C PHE A 109 9.29 10.28 2.85
N GLU A 110 10.01 10.23 1.74
CA GLU A 110 9.42 10.42 0.42
C GLU A 110 8.76 9.15 -0.09
N ALA A 111 7.67 9.31 -0.83
CA ALA A 111 7.00 8.24 -1.56
C ALA A 111 6.49 8.74 -2.91
N VAL A 112 6.55 7.89 -3.93
CA VAL A 112 5.84 8.12 -5.20
C VAL A 112 4.37 7.89 -4.95
N GLU A 113 3.53 8.82 -5.37
CA GLU A 113 2.09 8.80 -5.10
C GLU A 113 1.35 7.74 -5.90
N THR A 114 0.21 7.32 -5.37
CA THR A 114 -0.76 6.45 -6.02
C THR A 114 -1.15 7.01 -7.39
N GLY A 115 -1.28 6.12 -8.39
CA GLY A 115 -1.62 6.46 -9.76
C GLY A 115 -0.43 6.61 -10.70
N ALA A 116 0.80 6.73 -10.20
CA ALA A 116 2.00 6.75 -11.05
C ALA A 116 2.18 5.42 -11.81
N GLU A 117 2.68 5.51 -13.04
CA GLU A 117 2.86 4.38 -13.94
C GLU A 117 4.35 4.13 -14.19
N PHE A 118 4.74 2.84 -14.16
CA PHE A 118 6.12 2.42 -14.41
C PHE A 118 6.13 1.38 -15.53
N ARG A 119 6.84 1.66 -16.62
CA ARG A 119 7.05 0.72 -17.71
C ARG A 119 8.30 -0.09 -17.45
N GLY A 120 8.19 -1.42 -17.52
CA GLY A 120 9.30 -2.33 -17.33
C GLY A 120 9.29 -3.49 -18.33
N TYR A 121 10.40 -4.22 -18.32
CA TYR A 121 10.66 -5.35 -19.20
C TYR A 121 11.29 -6.52 -18.44
N ILE A 122 11.01 -7.74 -18.89
CA ILE A 122 11.66 -8.97 -18.44
C ILE A 122 12.04 -9.78 -19.68
N GLU A 123 13.25 -10.33 -19.68
CA GLU A 123 13.72 -11.27 -20.69
C GLU A 123 13.92 -12.65 -20.06
N LEU A 124 13.48 -13.70 -20.73
CA LEU A 124 13.76 -15.09 -20.42
C LEU A 124 14.70 -15.66 -21.48
N ALA A 125 15.81 -16.23 -21.04
CA ALA A 125 16.82 -16.84 -21.89
C ALA A 125 16.90 -18.34 -21.66
N ASP A 126 16.45 -19.14 -22.62
CA ASP A 126 16.47 -20.60 -22.57
C ASP A 126 15.83 -21.20 -21.30
N CYS A 127 14.70 -20.61 -20.88
CA CYS A 127 13.94 -21.02 -19.67
C CYS A 127 12.90 -22.10 -19.94
N GLY A 128 12.51 -22.32 -21.19
CA GLY A 128 11.41 -23.20 -21.54
C GLY A 128 10.06 -22.75 -20.96
N ALA A 129 9.09 -23.66 -20.98
CA ALA A 129 7.73 -23.40 -20.50
C ALA A 129 7.66 -23.09 -18.99
N ASP A 130 8.62 -23.59 -18.20
CA ASP A 130 8.66 -23.39 -16.75
C ASP A 130 8.97 -21.93 -16.40
N GLY A 131 9.86 -21.26 -17.13
CA GLY A 131 10.14 -19.83 -16.95
C GLY A 131 8.93 -18.96 -17.25
N ASP A 132 8.21 -19.23 -18.35
CA ASP A 132 6.96 -18.54 -18.69
C ASP A 132 5.90 -18.70 -17.59
N SER A 133 5.73 -19.93 -17.08
CA SER A 133 4.75 -20.22 -16.02
C SER A 133 5.06 -19.44 -14.75
N VAL A 134 6.32 -19.41 -14.33
CA VAL A 134 6.77 -18.69 -13.12
C VAL A 134 6.54 -17.18 -13.27
N ILE A 135 6.87 -16.60 -14.40
CA ILE A 135 6.68 -15.15 -14.63
C ILE A 135 5.20 -14.80 -14.67
N ASN A 136 4.36 -15.58 -15.33
CA ASN A 136 2.91 -15.38 -15.36
C ASN A 136 2.29 -15.48 -13.95
N GLU A 137 2.67 -16.48 -13.16
CA GLU A 137 2.22 -16.63 -11.78
C GLU A 137 2.67 -15.44 -10.90
N ALA A 138 3.92 -14.98 -11.09
CA ALA A 138 4.42 -13.80 -10.39
C ALA A 138 3.61 -12.55 -10.73
N PHE A 139 3.29 -12.31 -12.01
CA PHE A 139 2.44 -11.20 -12.42
C PHE A 139 1.01 -11.31 -11.85
N GLN A 140 0.43 -12.50 -11.78
CA GLN A 140 -0.87 -12.72 -11.12
C GLN A 140 -0.81 -12.34 -9.64
N LYS A 141 0.23 -12.78 -8.91
CA LYS A 141 0.46 -12.46 -7.50
C LYS A 141 0.71 -10.96 -7.29
N ILE A 142 1.47 -10.31 -8.18
CA ILE A 142 1.72 -8.86 -8.15
C ILE A 142 0.39 -8.11 -8.35
N ASN A 143 -0.36 -8.44 -9.40
CA ASN A 143 -1.64 -7.79 -9.70
C ASN A 143 -2.69 -7.99 -8.60
N ALA A 144 -2.63 -9.12 -7.91
CA ALA A 144 -3.47 -9.42 -6.75
C ALA A 144 -3.01 -8.73 -5.45
N GLY A 145 -1.87 -8.02 -5.45
CA GLY A 145 -1.32 -7.34 -4.28
C GLY A 145 -0.67 -8.25 -3.25
N LEU A 146 -0.36 -9.51 -3.60
CA LEU A 146 0.39 -10.45 -2.76
C LEU A 146 1.88 -10.14 -2.77
N LEU A 147 2.40 -9.79 -3.93
CA LEU A 147 3.77 -9.33 -4.12
C LEU A 147 3.76 -7.81 -4.27
N ARG A 148 4.60 -7.13 -3.51
CA ARG A 148 4.66 -5.68 -3.41
C ARG A 148 6.08 -5.19 -3.50
N PHE A 149 6.26 -3.95 -3.92
CA PHE A 149 7.56 -3.34 -4.14
C PHE A 149 7.93 -2.35 -3.03
N GLY A 150 9.22 -2.21 -2.78
CA GLY A 150 9.77 -1.26 -1.84
C GLY A 150 9.64 -1.67 -0.37
N HIS A 151 9.77 -0.71 0.52
CA HIS A 151 9.61 -0.92 1.96
C HIS A 151 8.21 -0.53 2.46
N LYS A 152 7.91 -0.84 3.73
CA LYS A 152 6.60 -0.64 4.36
C LYS A 152 5.45 -1.40 3.66
N THR A 153 5.76 -2.46 2.91
CA THR A 153 4.76 -3.24 2.16
C THR A 153 3.67 -3.85 3.06
N THR A 154 4.01 -4.25 4.29
CA THR A 154 3.05 -4.71 5.31
C THR A 154 2.14 -3.60 5.84
N ARG A 155 2.50 -2.34 5.57
CA ARG A 155 1.74 -1.15 5.97
C ARG A 155 0.95 -0.53 4.82
N GLY A 156 0.70 -1.29 3.74
CA GLY A 156 -0.12 -0.88 2.61
C GLY A 156 0.63 -0.18 1.48
N TYR A 157 1.97 -0.13 1.50
CA TYR A 157 2.78 0.50 0.43
C TYR A 157 3.14 -0.51 -0.66
N GLY A 158 3.41 0.01 -1.87
CA GLY A 158 4.02 -0.72 -2.97
C GLY A 158 3.11 -1.71 -3.70
N THR A 159 1.79 -1.55 -3.58
CA THR A 159 0.83 -2.34 -4.36
C THR A 159 0.67 -1.73 -5.74
N VAL A 160 0.71 -2.59 -6.76
CA VAL A 160 0.54 -2.17 -8.16
C VAL A 160 -0.57 -2.98 -8.84
N ALA A 161 -1.22 -2.37 -9.83
CA ALA A 161 -1.95 -3.08 -10.87
C ALA A 161 -0.99 -3.35 -12.03
N VAL A 162 -1.09 -4.52 -12.64
CA VAL A 162 -0.35 -4.86 -13.85
C VAL A 162 -1.25 -4.57 -15.04
N GLU A 163 -0.86 -3.62 -15.86
CA GLU A 163 -1.61 -3.22 -17.05
C GLU A 163 -0.77 -3.44 -18.31
N GLY A 164 -1.41 -3.64 -19.44
CA GLY A 164 -0.75 -3.74 -20.73
C GLY A 164 0.31 -4.83 -20.80
N LEU A 165 0.13 -5.94 -20.08
CA LEU A 165 1.07 -7.06 -20.11
C LEU A 165 1.08 -7.71 -21.49
N GLN A 166 2.25 -7.70 -22.12
CA GLN A 166 2.48 -8.28 -23.44
C GLN A 166 3.65 -9.24 -23.39
N ARG A 167 3.58 -10.28 -24.22
CA ARG A 167 4.59 -11.31 -24.40
C ARG A 167 4.94 -11.48 -25.87
N ILE A 168 6.22 -11.60 -26.17
CA ILE A 168 6.73 -11.99 -27.49
C ILE A 168 7.85 -13.02 -27.31
N GLY A 169 7.90 -14.01 -28.16
CA GLY A 169 8.89 -15.10 -28.10
C GLY A 169 9.56 -15.31 -29.45
N PHE A 170 10.86 -15.68 -29.40
CA PHE A 170 11.71 -15.96 -30.55
C PHE A 170 12.35 -17.33 -30.39
N SER A 171 12.21 -18.17 -31.39
CA SER A 171 12.89 -19.46 -31.51
C SER A 171 14.03 -19.42 -32.53
N ASP A 172 14.01 -18.46 -33.43
CA ASP A 172 15.03 -18.22 -34.45
C ASP A 172 15.89 -17.01 -34.09
N ALA A 173 17.19 -17.10 -34.39
CA ALA A 173 18.12 -16.02 -34.13
C ALA A 173 17.94 -14.83 -35.07
N ASP A 174 17.54 -15.06 -36.33
CA ASP A 174 17.39 -14.02 -37.34
C ASP A 174 16.20 -13.12 -36.98
N ASP A 175 15.07 -13.71 -36.54
CA ASP A 175 13.90 -12.95 -36.09
C ASP A 175 14.19 -12.15 -34.81
N TRP A 176 15.09 -12.65 -33.95
CA TRP A 176 15.44 -11.98 -32.69
C TRP A 176 16.42 -10.81 -32.91
N LEU A 177 17.33 -10.89 -33.87
CA LEU A 177 18.35 -9.87 -34.12
C LEU A 177 17.78 -8.49 -34.46
N ASP A 178 16.60 -8.46 -35.09
CA ASP A 178 15.91 -7.23 -35.47
C ASP A 178 14.97 -6.69 -34.37
N PHE A 179 14.88 -7.38 -33.22
CA PHE A 179 14.01 -7.00 -32.13
C PHE A 179 14.69 -6.04 -31.18
N ASP A 180 14.09 -4.84 -31.01
CA ASP A 180 14.43 -3.88 -29.95
C ASP A 180 13.26 -3.81 -28.95
N MET A 181 13.49 -4.27 -27.70
CA MET A 181 12.47 -4.27 -26.67
C MET A 181 12.05 -2.84 -26.23
N PHE A 182 12.86 -1.84 -26.52
CA PHE A 182 12.56 -0.43 -26.21
C PHE A 182 11.81 0.30 -27.32
N ASP A 183 11.72 -0.30 -28.52
CA ASP A 183 10.94 0.23 -29.63
C ASP A 183 9.49 -0.28 -29.57
N ASP A 184 8.53 0.63 -29.44
CA ASP A 184 7.09 0.30 -29.43
C ASP A 184 6.62 -0.42 -30.71
N GLU A 185 7.27 -0.17 -31.86
CA GLU A 185 6.94 -0.82 -33.13
C GLU A 185 7.19 -2.34 -33.09
N CYS A 186 8.24 -2.78 -32.38
CA CYS A 186 8.57 -4.20 -32.24
C CYS A 186 7.53 -5.00 -31.45
N TRP A 187 6.66 -4.33 -30.67
CA TRP A 187 5.63 -4.95 -29.86
C TRP A 187 4.26 -5.08 -30.55
N LYS A 188 4.10 -4.60 -31.79
CA LYS A 188 2.80 -4.64 -32.49
C LYS A 188 2.22 -6.04 -32.65
N ASN A 189 3.07 -7.04 -32.77
CA ASN A 189 2.68 -8.45 -32.91
C ASN A 189 2.77 -9.23 -31.61
N ALA A 190 3.03 -8.58 -30.48
CA ALA A 190 3.11 -9.22 -29.19
C ALA A 190 1.73 -9.71 -28.71
N GLN A 191 1.72 -10.85 -28.06
CA GLN A 191 0.51 -11.42 -27.46
C GLN A 191 0.17 -10.70 -26.16
N ALA A 192 -1.06 -10.22 -26.03
CA ALA A 192 -1.56 -9.74 -24.75
C ALA A 192 -1.73 -10.92 -23.77
N VAL A 193 -1.29 -10.74 -22.53
CA VAL A 193 -1.41 -11.75 -21.47
C VAL A 193 -2.50 -11.31 -20.50
N GLU A 194 -3.54 -12.13 -20.38
CA GLU A 194 -4.59 -11.91 -19.39
C GLU A 194 -4.21 -12.51 -18.04
N LEU A 195 -4.35 -11.72 -16.99
CA LEU A 195 -4.05 -12.16 -15.62
C LEU A 195 -5.32 -12.60 -14.90
N THR A 196 -5.31 -13.82 -14.41
CA THR A 196 -6.39 -14.35 -13.58
C THR A 196 -6.13 -14.02 -12.10
N LYS A 197 -7.21 -13.79 -11.35
CA LYS A 197 -7.09 -13.57 -9.90
C LYS A 197 -6.83 -14.92 -9.21
N PRO A 198 -5.83 -15.02 -8.31
CA PRO A 198 -5.62 -16.23 -7.51
C PRO A 198 -6.89 -16.58 -6.71
N SER A 199 -7.27 -17.87 -6.70
CA SER A 199 -8.52 -18.36 -6.09
C SER A 199 -8.54 -18.31 -4.55
N ASP A 200 -7.36 -18.28 -3.93
CA ASP A 200 -7.22 -18.42 -2.47
C ASP A 200 -7.22 -17.10 -1.69
N LEU A 201 -7.46 -15.99 -2.39
CA LEU A 201 -7.46 -14.67 -1.79
C LEU A 201 -8.85 -14.22 -1.38
N THR A 202 -8.99 -13.83 -0.13
CA THR A 202 -10.18 -13.13 0.34
C THR A 202 -9.97 -11.64 0.33
N GLY A 203 -10.86 -10.92 -0.34
CA GLY A 203 -10.93 -9.46 -0.34
C GLY A 203 -12.25 -8.99 0.27
N ILE A 204 -12.17 -7.99 1.14
CA ILE A 204 -13.33 -7.24 1.62
C ILE A 204 -13.21 -5.82 1.11
N THR A 205 -14.26 -5.32 0.46
CA THR A 205 -14.35 -3.93 0.01
C THR A 205 -15.48 -3.25 0.77
N LEU A 206 -15.16 -2.12 1.39
CA LEU A 206 -16.10 -1.28 2.12
C LEU A 206 -16.27 0.06 1.41
N SER A 207 -17.49 0.40 0.97
CA SER A 207 -17.82 1.77 0.60
C SER A 207 -18.23 2.51 1.87
N LEU A 208 -17.53 3.58 2.18
CA LEU A 208 -17.63 4.29 3.45
C LEU A 208 -18.09 5.73 3.25
N LYS A 209 -19.01 6.20 4.09
CA LYS A 209 -19.42 7.59 4.18
C LYS A 209 -18.88 8.22 5.46
N GLN A 210 -18.16 9.31 5.31
CA GLN A 210 -17.62 10.06 6.44
C GLN A 210 -18.73 10.73 7.24
N ARG A 211 -18.68 10.60 8.56
CA ARG A 211 -19.51 11.31 9.53
C ARG A 211 -18.70 12.40 10.20
N GLY A 212 -18.94 13.66 9.89
CA GLY A 212 -18.17 14.77 10.45
C GLY A 212 -16.83 15.01 9.75
N GLY A 213 -15.80 15.39 10.48
CA GLY A 213 -14.47 15.69 9.96
C GLY A 213 -13.48 14.54 10.11
N ILE A 214 -12.41 14.55 9.31
CA ILE A 214 -11.26 13.67 9.49
C ILE A 214 -9.97 14.48 9.56
N SER A 215 -9.03 14.03 10.40
CA SER A 215 -7.72 14.63 10.57
C SER A 215 -6.65 13.54 10.55
N ILE A 216 -6.10 13.30 9.37
CA ILE A 216 -4.83 12.59 9.20
C ILE A 216 -3.78 13.69 9.02
N ARG A 217 -2.98 13.95 10.03
CA ARG A 217 -2.19 15.17 10.10
C ARG A 217 -1.00 15.16 9.16
N ARG A 218 -0.92 16.22 8.36
CA ARG A 218 0.30 16.68 7.73
C ARG A 218 0.67 18.00 8.41
N TYR A 219 1.91 18.11 8.88
CA TYR A 219 2.40 19.33 9.52
C TYR A 219 2.85 20.31 8.45
N SER A 220 2.49 21.59 8.63
CA SER A 220 3.03 22.64 7.76
C SER A 220 4.47 22.95 8.16
N THR A 221 5.33 23.08 7.15
CA THR A 221 6.71 23.57 7.30
C THR A 221 6.82 25.07 7.03
N ASP A 222 5.73 25.70 6.56
CA ASP A 222 5.69 27.12 6.27
C ASP A 222 5.49 27.92 7.57
N VAL A 223 6.56 28.60 7.98
CA VAL A 223 6.59 29.51 9.13
C VAL A 223 6.24 30.94 8.67
N SER A 224 5.19 31.13 7.86
CA SER A 224 4.74 32.45 7.49
C SER A 224 3.84 33.04 8.58
N ASP A 225 4.25 34.16 9.17
CA ASP A 225 3.45 34.93 10.11
C ASP A 225 2.46 35.84 9.36
N GLY A 226 1.19 35.91 9.78
CA GLY A 226 0.21 36.85 9.27
C GLY A 226 -1.16 36.26 8.92
N GLU A 227 -2.04 37.06 8.34
CA GLU A 227 -3.41 36.66 7.97
C GLU A 227 -3.50 35.51 6.95
N ASN A 228 -2.38 35.20 6.25
CA ASN A 228 -2.23 34.09 5.29
C ASN A 228 -1.32 32.98 5.80
N ALA A 229 -1.10 32.87 7.11
CA ALA A 229 -0.30 31.79 7.68
C ALA A 229 -0.91 30.44 7.33
N ALA A 230 -0.06 29.50 6.93
CA ALA A 230 -0.47 28.13 6.71
C ALA A 230 -1.05 27.53 8.03
N PRO A 231 -2.04 26.65 7.96
CA PRO A 231 -2.55 26.01 9.16
C PRO A 231 -1.44 25.19 9.83
N ASP A 232 -1.43 25.11 11.16
CA ASP A 232 -0.44 24.34 11.92
C ASP A 232 -0.41 22.87 11.49
N TYR A 233 -1.57 22.35 11.09
CA TYR A 233 -1.70 21.05 10.45
C TYR A 233 -2.95 20.97 9.57
N GLU A 234 -2.84 20.18 8.53
CA GLU A 234 -3.92 19.92 7.58
C GLU A 234 -4.17 18.44 7.38
N GLN A 235 -5.34 18.12 6.83
CA GLN A 235 -5.63 16.78 6.36
C GLN A 235 -4.61 16.38 5.27
N LEU A 236 -3.99 15.21 5.42
CA LEU A 236 -3.08 14.66 4.42
C LEU A 236 -3.78 14.56 3.07
N SER A 237 -3.12 15.07 2.04
CA SER A 237 -3.59 15.03 0.66
C SER A 237 -2.46 14.63 -0.28
N LEU A 238 -2.83 14.12 -1.44
CA LEU A 238 -1.94 13.97 -2.58
C LEU A 238 -1.51 15.35 -3.08
N ARG A 239 -0.47 15.41 -3.90
CA ARG A 239 -0.03 16.65 -4.54
C ARG A 239 -1.14 17.29 -5.40
N SER A 240 -2.05 16.47 -5.94
CA SER A 240 -3.27 16.92 -6.64
C SER A 240 -4.30 17.60 -5.73
N GLY A 241 -4.11 17.60 -4.41
CA GLY A 241 -5.05 18.13 -3.43
C GLY A 241 -6.14 17.14 -2.98
N VAL A 242 -6.17 15.93 -3.52
CA VAL A 242 -7.12 14.87 -3.11
C VAL A 242 -6.77 14.38 -1.71
N PRO A 243 -7.69 14.49 -0.72
CA PRO A 243 -7.43 14.04 0.63
C PRO A 243 -7.40 12.51 0.70
N VAL A 244 -6.47 11.98 1.51
CA VAL A 244 -6.26 10.53 1.62
C VAL A 244 -6.18 10.06 3.07
N ILE A 245 -6.53 8.79 3.28
CA ILE A 245 -6.33 8.05 4.52
C ILE A 245 -5.35 6.92 4.21
N PRO A 246 -4.13 6.97 4.74
CA PRO A 246 -3.15 5.90 4.52
C PRO A 246 -3.61 4.55 5.08
N GLY A 247 -3.24 3.47 4.42
CA GLY A 247 -3.49 2.11 4.90
C GLY A 247 -2.96 1.86 6.32
N THR A 248 -1.87 2.56 6.71
CA THR A 248 -1.33 2.53 8.08
C THR A 248 -2.29 3.07 9.13
N SER A 249 -3.07 4.10 8.80
CA SER A 249 -4.07 4.68 9.72
C SER A 249 -5.23 3.72 9.92
N TRP A 250 -5.69 3.08 8.85
CA TRP A 250 -6.69 2.01 8.91
C TRP A 250 -6.19 0.82 9.73
N ALA A 251 -5.01 0.29 9.38
CA ALA A 251 -4.42 -0.87 10.06
C ALA A 251 -4.23 -0.63 11.56
N GLY A 252 -3.76 0.55 11.96
CA GLY A 252 -3.58 0.92 13.36
C GLY A 252 -4.90 0.96 14.14
N ALA A 253 -5.95 1.57 13.56
CA ALA A 253 -7.26 1.66 14.16
C ALA A 253 -7.92 0.26 14.29
N PHE A 254 -7.88 -0.53 13.20
CA PHE A 254 -8.41 -1.89 13.18
C PHE A 254 -7.69 -2.82 14.15
N ARG A 255 -6.33 -2.80 14.17
CA ARG A 255 -5.55 -3.61 15.11
C ARG A 255 -5.92 -3.32 16.56
N ALA A 256 -5.99 -2.03 16.93
CA ALA A 256 -6.32 -1.65 18.31
C ALA A 256 -7.69 -2.19 18.72
N ARG A 257 -8.70 -2.06 17.84
CA ARG A 257 -10.05 -2.55 18.14
C ARG A 257 -10.16 -4.07 18.08
N PHE A 258 -9.50 -4.72 17.13
CA PHE A 258 -9.43 -6.17 17.01
C PHE A 258 -8.80 -6.80 18.26
N CYS A 259 -7.75 -6.18 18.81
CA CYS A 259 -7.09 -6.65 20.02
C CYS A 259 -8.05 -6.71 21.22
N GLU A 260 -8.99 -5.76 21.32
CA GLU A 260 -10.02 -5.77 22.38
C GLU A 260 -10.99 -6.95 22.25
N PHE A 261 -11.27 -7.44 21.03
CA PHE A 261 -12.17 -8.59 20.80
C PHE A 261 -11.45 -9.94 20.87
N ALA A 262 -10.27 -10.03 20.27
CA ALA A 262 -9.61 -11.31 19.99
C ALA A 262 -8.34 -11.55 20.81
N GLY A 263 -7.83 -10.52 21.50
CA GLY A 263 -6.59 -10.55 22.27
C GLY A 263 -5.34 -10.28 21.43
N GLU A 264 -4.23 -10.02 22.10
CA GLU A 264 -2.97 -9.56 21.49
C GLU A 264 -2.32 -10.65 20.62
N GLU A 265 -2.34 -11.91 21.04
CA GLU A 265 -1.77 -13.03 20.29
C GLU A 265 -2.40 -13.18 18.89
N LYS A 266 -3.74 -13.09 18.78
CA LYS A 266 -4.43 -13.14 17.49
C LYS A 266 -4.23 -11.87 16.69
N ALA A 267 -4.13 -10.71 17.35
CA ALA A 267 -3.80 -9.45 16.69
C ALA A 267 -2.38 -9.50 16.09
N ASP A 268 -1.40 -10.02 16.80
CA ASP A 268 -0.04 -10.25 16.28
C ASP A 268 -0.03 -11.26 15.15
N GLY A 269 -0.87 -12.29 15.26
CA GLY A 269 -1.07 -13.27 14.20
C GLY A 269 -1.57 -12.66 12.90
N LEU A 270 -2.55 -11.75 12.96
CA LEU A 270 -3.20 -11.15 11.80
C LEU A 270 -2.47 -9.91 11.28
N PHE A 271 -2.09 -8.98 12.16
CA PHE A 271 -1.49 -7.69 11.77
C PHE A 271 0.05 -7.71 11.73
N GLY A 272 0.66 -8.83 12.11
CA GLY A 272 2.10 -8.97 12.19
C GLY A 272 2.69 -8.46 13.50
N HIS A 273 3.91 -8.91 13.79
CA HIS A 273 4.64 -8.58 15.00
C HIS A 273 6.14 -8.48 14.73
N ILE A 274 6.80 -7.53 15.38
CA ILE A 274 8.26 -7.37 15.36
C ILE A 274 8.74 -7.40 16.82
N GLU A 275 9.57 -8.37 17.16
CA GLU A 275 10.29 -8.41 18.44
C GLU A 275 11.56 -7.58 18.33
N GLU A 276 11.61 -6.43 19.00
CA GLU A 276 12.81 -5.60 19.06
C GLU A 276 13.82 -6.19 20.04
N ASN A 277 15.12 -6.13 19.68
CA ASN A 277 16.25 -6.51 20.54
C ASN A 277 16.43 -8.01 20.86
N VAL A 278 15.82 -8.90 20.13
CA VAL A 278 16.01 -10.35 20.30
C VAL A 278 16.85 -10.92 19.16
N LYS A 279 17.97 -11.61 19.46
CA LYS A 279 18.89 -12.19 18.45
C LYS A 279 18.25 -13.26 17.55
N GLN A 280 17.10 -13.81 17.95
CA GLN A 280 16.26 -14.74 17.18
C GLN A 280 14.81 -14.28 17.23
N ALA A 281 14.55 -13.05 16.77
CA ALA A 281 13.21 -12.47 16.77
C ALA A 281 12.25 -13.33 15.92
N ARG A 282 11.12 -13.70 16.49
CA ARG A 282 10.01 -14.35 15.78
C ARG A 282 9.14 -13.30 15.10
N ASN A 283 9.73 -12.58 14.15
CA ASN A 283 9.00 -11.59 13.37
C ASN A 283 7.93 -12.29 12.52
N LYS A 284 6.69 -11.82 12.62
CA LYS A 284 5.59 -12.30 11.78
C LYS A 284 5.15 -11.17 10.83
N LYS A 285 5.08 -11.48 9.54
CA LYS A 285 4.52 -10.58 8.53
C LYS A 285 3.01 -10.49 8.70
N SER A 286 2.42 -9.32 8.43
CA SER A 286 0.97 -9.15 8.43
C SER A 286 0.29 -10.06 7.42
N ALA A 287 -0.80 -10.72 7.80
CA ALA A 287 -1.67 -11.53 6.95
C ALA A 287 -2.87 -10.72 6.42
N ILE A 288 -3.02 -9.47 6.84
CA ILE A 288 -4.04 -8.53 6.34
C ILE A 288 -3.39 -7.25 5.83
N TYR A 289 -3.89 -6.74 4.70
CA TYR A 289 -3.47 -5.49 4.11
C TYR A 289 -4.63 -4.53 3.95
N PHE A 290 -4.36 -3.24 4.12
CA PHE A 290 -5.32 -2.16 3.95
C PHE A 290 -4.89 -1.26 2.81
N SER A 291 -5.82 -0.91 1.92
CA SER A 291 -5.56 0.08 0.87
C SER A 291 -5.38 1.48 1.44
N GLU A 292 -4.69 2.36 0.70
CA GLU A 292 -4.86 3.80 0.86
C GLU A 292 -6.24 4.17 0.32
N SER A 293 -6.95 5.05 1.02
CA SER A 293 -8.33 5.45 0.69
C SER A 293 -8.36 6.92 0.31
N MET A 294 -8.79 7.24 -0.92
CA MET A 294 -9.02 8.61 -1.37
C MET A 294 -10.42 9.07 -0.96
N LEU A 295 -10.54 10.29 -0.46
CA LEU A 295 -11.82 10.89 -0.09
C LEU A 295 -12.34 11.76 -1.22
N ASP A 296 -13.61 11.61 -1.57
CA ASP A 296 -14.28 12.36 -2.61
C ASP A 296 -15.63 12.93 -2.14
N GLY A 297 -16.13 13.96 -2.83
CA GLY A 297 -17.46 14.53 -2.61
C GLY A 297 -17.62 15.32 -1.31
N GLY A 298 -16.54 15.67 -0.63
CA GLY A 298 -16.54 16.48 0.57
C GLY A 298 -15.94 17.87 0.37
N TYR A 299 -15.57 18.52 1.46
CA TYR A 299 -15.00 19.88 1.45
C TYR A 299 -14.01 20.10 2.58
N TYR A 300 -13.04 20.99 2.35
CA TYR A 300 -12.12 21.45 3.39
C TYR A 300 -12.75 22.56 4.23
N LYS A 301 -12.46 22.54 5.54
CA LYS A 301 -12.79 23.59 6.47
C LYS A 301 -11.61 23.92 7.35
N THR A 302 -11.20 25.20 7.37
CA THR A 302 -10.19 25.71 8.28
C THR A 302 -10.88 26.22 9.55
N VAL A 303 -10.36 25.79 10.70
CA VAL A 303 -10.88 26.17 12.03
C VAL A 303 -9.72 26.53 12.92
N THR A 304 -9.77 27.75 13.45
CA THR A 304 -8.84 28.21 14.49
C THR A 304 -9.46 27.97 15.86
N ARG A 305 -8.70 27.40 16.76
CA ARG A 305 -9.12 27.07 18.13
C ARG A 305 -8.13 27.57 19.15
N ASN A 306 -8.59 27.77 20.35
CA ASN A 306 -7.77 28.11 21.49
C ASN A 306 -8.05 27.17 22.66
N SER A 307 -7.06 26.96 23.51
CA SER A 307 -7.24 26.30 24.80
C SER A 307 -7.73 27.32 25.84
N ILE A 308 -8.76 26.93 26.57
CA ILE A 308 -9.33 27.75 27.65
C ILE A 308 -8.94 27.12 28.97
N ASP A 309 -8.38 27.95 29.87
CA ASP A 309 -8.12 27.54 31.24
C ASP A 309 -9.46 27.34 31.98
N ARG A 310 -9.63 26.13 32.56
CA ARG A 310 -10.89 25.74 33.20
C ARG A 310 -11.20 26.48 34.49
N PHE A 311 -10.22 27.13 35.13
CA PHE A 311 -10.40 27.83 36.41
C PHE A 311 -10.63 29.30 36.17
N THR A 312 -9.89 29.92 35.28
CA THR A 312 -9.99 31.36 35.00
C THR A 312 -10.97 31.67 33.88
N SER A 313 -11.39 30.69 33.08
CA SER A 313 -12.16 30.85 31.84
C SER A 313 -11.48 31.77 30.83
N GLY A 314 -10.22 32.09 31.04
CA GLY A 314 -9.37 32.83 30.11
C GLY A 314 -8.71 31.94 29.06
N THR A 315 -8.25 32.57 27.98
CA THR A 315 -7.46 31.86 26.95
C THR A 315 -6.05 31.61 27.47
N ASN A 316 -5.50 30.41 27.19
CA ASN A 316 -4.10 30.14 27.47
C ASN A 316 -3.22 30.81 26.40
N ASP A 317 -2.22 31.54 26.83
CA ASP A 317 -1.26 32.19 25.92
C ASP A 317 -0.47 31.11 25.13
N GLY A 318 -0.29 31.32 23.82
CA GLY A 318 0.42 30.39 22.92
C GLY A 318 -0.35 29.11 22.58
N ALA A 319 -1.61 28.97 22.97
CA ALA A 319 -2.42 27.78 22.72
C ALA A 319 -3.38 27.93 21.51
N LEU A 320 -3.21 28.98 20.72
CA LEU A 320 -3.95 29.15 19.47
C LEU A 320 -3.39 28.19 18.42
N TYR A 321 -4.27 27.43 17.76
CA TYR A 321 -3.88 26.57 16.66
C TYR A 321 -4.96 26.55 15.57
N THR A 322 -4.52 26.42 14.33
CA THR A 322 -5.37 26.37 13.14
C THR A 322 -5.25 25.03 12.47
N GLU A 323 -6.38 24.38 12.24
CA GLU A 323 -6.46 23.11 11.52
C GLU A 323 -7.27 23.25 10.24
N LYS A 324 -6.82 22.60 9.16
CA LYS A 324 -7.57 22.42 7.91
C LYS A 324 -8.01 20.98 7.79
N THR A 325 -9.28 20.74 8.05
CA THR A 325 -9.90 19.41 8.16
C THR A 325 -10.82 19.16 6.97
N TYR A 326 -10.94 17.91 6.52
CA TYR A 326 -11.85 17.50 5.44
C TYR A 326 -13.14 16.94 6.02
N TYR A 327 -14.30 17.26 5.42
CA TYR A 327 -15.63 16.91 5.89
C TYR A 327 -16.50 16.29 4.80
N GLY A 328 -17.34 15.31 5.18
CA GLY A 328 -18.50 14.85 4.41
C GLY A 328 -18.17 14.01 3.18
N GLY A 329 -16.91 13.58 3.03
CA GLY A 329 -16.49 12.75 1.91
C GLY A 329 -16.99 11.32 1.96
N SER A 330 -16.88 10.62 0.83
CA SER A 330 -17.01 9.18 0.71
C SER A 330 -15.67 8.58 0.32
N THR A 331 -15.45 7.32 0.63
CA THR A 331 -14.21 6.62 0.27
C THR A 331 -14.45 5.12 0.15
N GLU A 332 -13.51 4.43 -0.46
CA GLU A 332 -13.47 2.97 -0.50
C GLU A 332 -12.25 2.47 0.28
N LEU A 333 -12.45 1.41 1.05
CA LEU A 333 -11.40 0.72 1.78
C LEU A 333 -11.38 -0.74 1.35
N GLU A 334 -10.25 -1.19 0.84
CA GLU A 334 -10.00 -2.61 0.54
C GLU A 334 -9.17 -3.26 1.64
N LEU A 335 -9.64 -4.41 2.13
CA LEU A 335 -8.91 -5.31 2.99
C LEU A 335 -8.57 -6.57 2.19
N LEU A 336 -7.30 -6.95 2.15
CA LEU A 336 -6.85 -8.16 1.47
C LEU A 336 -6.22 -9.11 2.49
N PHE A 337 -6.72 -10.36 2.54
CA PHE A 337 -6.17 -11.42 3.38
C PHE A 337 -5.29 -12.32 2.52
N THR A 338 -4.05 -12.52 2.94
CA THR A 338 -3.03 -13.28 2.20
C THR A 338 -3.00 -14.76 2.55
N GLU A 339 -3.74 -15.16 3.58
CA GLU A 339 -3.88 -16.53 4.03
C GLU A 339 -5.29 -16.77 4.61
N LYS A 340 -5.72 -18.02 4.63
CA LYS A 340 -7.01 -18.40 5.23
C LYS A 340 -7.01 -18.09 6.72
N GLN A 341 -8.09 -17.49 7.18
CA GLN A 341 -8.30 -17.12 8.58
C GLN A 341 -9.29 -18.08 9.25
N SER A 342 -9.12 -18.31 10.56
CA SER A 342 -10.08 -19.05 11.36
C SER A 342 -11.38 -18.25 11.55
N ASP A 343 -12.49 -18.94 11.79
CA ASP A 343 -13.80 -18.29 11.88
C ASP A 343 -13.91 -17.30 13.05
N ASP A 344 -13.19 -17.51 14.13
CA ASP A 344 -13.13 -16.58 15.25
C ASP A 344 -12.37 -15.29 14.88
N VAL A 345 -11.30 -15.38 14.08
CA VAL A 345 -10.60 -14.21 13.53
C VAL A 345 -11.51 -13.44 12.56
N LYS A 346 -12.19 -14.16 11.67
CA LYS A 346 -13.15 -13.56 10.71
C LYS A 346 -14.27 -12.83 11.45
N ARG A 347 -14.88 -13.46 12.47
CA ARG A 347 -15.91 -12.84 13.31
C ARG A 347 -15.40 -11.58 14.01
N ALA A 348 -14.19 -11.60 14.54
CA ALA A 348 -13.59 -10.44 15.17
C ALA A 348 -13.37 -9.29 14.17
N VAL A 349 -12.94 -9.57 12.93
CA VAL A 349 -12.83 -8.55 11.87
C VAL A 349 -14.19 -7.97 11.51
N LEU A 350 -15.22 -8.80 11.37
CA LEU A 350 -16.60 -8.35 11.11
C LEU A 350 -17.13 -7.48 12.25
N ALA A 351 -16.80 -7.81 13.51
CA ALA A 351 -17.16 -7.01 14.67
C ALA A 351 -16.46 -5.63 14.64
N VAL A 352 -15.19 -5.58 14.23
CA VAL A 352 -14.46 -4.30 14.05
C VAL A 352 -15.12 -3.45 12.96
N ILE A 353 -15.56 -4.06 11.84
CA ILE A 353 -16.28 -3.36 10.78
C ILE A 353 -17.64 -2.86 11.28
N ALA A 354 -18.34 -3.64 12.08
CA ALA A 354 -19.61 -3.22 12.71
C ALA A 354 -19.39 -2.03 13.67
N ASP A 355 -18.30 -2.04 14.43
CA ASP A 355 -17.94 -0.92 15.29
C ASP A 355 -17.55 0.35 14.52
N LEU A 356 -16.93 0.20 13.34
CA LEU A 356 -16.69 1.31 12.44
C LEU A 356 -18.03 1.94 11.99
N ASP A 357 -19.00 1.11 11.59
CA ASP A 357 -20.33 1.57 11.18
C ASP A 357 -21.12 2.21 12.32
N ASN A 358 -21.04 1.65 13.52
CA ASN A 358 -21.75 2.13 14.70
C ASN A 358 -21.07 3.33 15.40
N GLY A 359 -19.88 3.74 14.93
CA GLY A 359 -19.13 4.88 15.48
C GLY A 359 -18.34 4.55 16.76
N PHE A 360 -18.14 3.29 17.09
CA PHE A 360 -17.26 2.87 18.19
C PHE A 360 -15.79 2.78 17.77
N LEU A 361 -15.52 2.74 16.47
CA LEU A 361 -14.18 2.84 15.90
C LEU A 361 -14.04 4.14 15.12
N SER A 362 -13.01 4.93 15.43
CA SER A 362 -12.65 6.15 14.73
C SER A 362 -11.20 6.09 14.25
N VAL A 363 -10.90 6.77 13.13
CA VAL A 363 -9.62 6.70 12.42
C VAL A 363 -8.96 8.07 12.35
N GLY A 364 -7.65 8.13 12.59
CA GLY A 364 -6.85 9.35 12.54
C GLY A 364 -6.72 10.05 13.88
N GLY A 365 -6.42 11.34 13.83
CA GLY A 365 -6.26 12.20 15.00
C GLY A 365 -7.57 12.84 15.45
N LEU A 366 -7.54 13.43 16.66
CA LEU A 366 -8.69 14.15 17.24
C LEU A 366 -9.97 13.32 17.36
N THR A 367 -9.82 12.02 17.55
CA THR A 367 -10.96 11.10 17.70
C THR A 367 -11.80 11.42 18.95
N SER A 368 -11.18 11.93 20.02
CA SER A 368 -11.86 12.36 21.26
C SER A 368 -12.81 13.56 21.06
N VAL A 369 -12.70 14.27 19.94
CA VAL A 369 -13.59 15.39 19.59
C VAL A 369 -14.45 15.08 18.36
N GLY A 370 -14.69 13.78 18.08
CA GLY A 370 -15.62 13.31 17.06
C GLY A 370 -15.09 13.34 15.63
N ARG A 371 -13.76 13.25 15.46
CA ARG A 371 -13.15 13.09 14.12
C ARG A 371 -13.00 11.61 13.74
N GLY A 372 -12.97 11.35 12.43
CA GLY A 372 -12.63 10.04 11.87
C GLY A 372 -13.73 8.99 11.99
N LEU A 373 -14.98 9.40 12.08
CA LEU A 373 -16.13 8.50 12.10
C LEU A 373 -16.64 8.23 10.69
N PHE A 374 -17.03 6.98 10.45
CA PHE A 374 -17.57 6.52 9.17
C PHE A 374 -18.84 5.69 9.37
N SER A 375 -19.65 5.58 8.30
CA SER A 375 -20.68 4.57 8.15
C SER A 375 -20.37 3.70 6.94
N VAL A 376 -20.72 2.42 7.04
CA VAL A 376 -20.57 1.44 5.96
C VAL A 376 -21.80 1.51 5.08
N GLU A 377 -21.68 2.07 3.87
CA GLU A 377 -22.76 2.13 2.90
C GLU A 377 -22.92 0.79 2.16
N LYS A 378 -21.77 0.16 1.84
CA LYS A 378 -21.71 -1.12 1.16
C LYS A 378 -20.58 -1.98 1.70
N LEU A 379 -20.82 -3.29 1.78
CA LEU A 379 -19.85 -4.31 2.12
C LEU A 379 -19.87 -5.42 1.06
N CYS A 380 -18.71 -5.65 0.43
CA CYS A 380 -18.53 -6.77 -0.50
C CYS A 380 -17.47 -7.72 0.04
N ILE A 381 -17.71 -9.02 -0.05
CA ILE A 381 -16.74 -10.09 0.24
C ILE A 381 -16.49 -10.85 -1.06
N ASN A 382 -15.24 -10.94 -1.49
CA ASN A 382 -14.86 -11.59 -2.77
C ASN A 382 -15.64 -11.07 -3.98
N GLY A 383 -16.02 -9.78 -3.98
CA GLY A 383 -16.82 -9.13 -5.02
C GLY A 383 -18.32 -9.33 -4.89
N GLN A 384 -18.80 -10.18 -3.99
CA GLN A 384 -20.23 -10.39 -3.73
C GLN A 384 -20.73 -9.34 -2.72
N ASP A 385 -21.83 -8.67 -3.06
CA ASP A 385 -22.51 -7.71 -2.18
C ASP A 385 -23.18 -8.43 -1.01
N MET A 386 -22.70 -8.14 0.20
CA MET A 386 -23.16 -8.72 1.44
C MET A 386 -23.73 -7.68 2.41
N THR A 387 -24.05 -6.49 1.91
CA THR A 387 -24.49 -5.34 2.69
C THR A 387 -25.73 -5.64 3.54
N GLU A 388 -26.71 -6.35 2.98
CA GLU A 388 -27.93 -6.68 3.71
C GLU A 388 -27.68 -7.64 4.87
N SER A 389 -26.87 -8.70 4.64
CA SER A 389 -26.46 -9.63 5.70
C SER A 389 -25.67 -8.94 6.80
N PHE A 390 -24.80 -8.00 6.42
CA PHE A 390 -24.05 -7.18 7.37
C PHE A 390 -24.96 -6.30 8.24
N ARG A 391 -25.92 -5.60 7.65
CA ARG A 391 -26.88 -4.75 8.37
C ARG A 391 -27.78 -5.53 9.33
N ASN A 392 -28.05 -6.79 8.99
CA ASN A 392 -28.82 -7.70 9.83
C ASN A 392 -27.98 -8.46 10.88
N TYR A 393 -26.65 -8.20 10.94
CA TYR A 393 -25.69 -8.91 11.80
C TYR A 393 -25.69 -10.43 11.58
N ASP A 394 -26.04 -10.89 10.36
CA ASP A 394 -26.00 -12.30 9.99
C ASP A 394 -24.56 -12.73 9.63
N PHE A 395 -23.73 -12.82 10.68
CA PHE A 395 -22.32 -13.14 10.52
C PHE A 395 -22.07 -14.54 9.99
N ASP A 396 -22.97 -15.49 10.25
CA ASP A 396 -22.85 -16.85 9.73
C ASP A 396 -22.90 -16.85 8.19
N LYS A 397 -23.84 -16.11 7.62
CA LYS A 397 -23.95 -15.96 6.17
C LYS A 397 -22.75 -15.20 5.56
N LEU A 398 -22.18 -14.24 6.29
CA LEU A 398 -20.98 -13.54 5.85
C LEU A 398 -19.76 -14.49 5.82
N LEU A 399 -19.66 -15.42 6.77
CA LEU A 399 -18.58 -16.41 6.84
C LEU A 399 -18.65 -17.45 5.72
N GLU A 400 -19.83 -17.78 5.20
CA GLU A 400 -20.00 -18.71 4.09
C GLU A 400 -19.39 -18.19 2.78
N VAL A 401 -19.32 -16.87 2.61
CA VAL A 401 -18.81 -16.20 1.40
C VAL A 401 -17.34 -15.81 1.55
N TRP A 402 -16.85 -15.79 2.80
CA TRP A 402 -15.49 -15.35 3.13
C TRP A 402 -14.41 -16.36 2.77
#